data_c7d41a91d6020af152261a47b7f8e080
#
_entry.id   c7d41a91d6020af152261a47b7f8e080
#
_cell.length_a   1.000
_cell.length_b   1.000
_cell.length_c   1.000
_cell.angle_alpha   90.00
_cell.angle_beta   90.00
_cell.angle_gamma   90.00
#
_symmetry.space_group_name_H-M   'P 1'
#
loop_
_entity.id
_entity.type
_entity.pdbx_description
1 polymer ?
#
loop_
_entity_poly.entity_id
_entity_poly.type
_entity_poly.pdbx_seq_one_letter_code
_entity_poly.pdbx_strand_id
1 'polypeptide(L)'
;MNLSGISNESLAGRALRTPFRLIPAAAAVPILQGPLRGRRWIVGSATHGCWLGSYEFETQRAFGRLVRRGDVVYDLGANVGFYTLLGARLTGDDGAVYSFEPLPRNLEFLRKHVAINGLKNCLVMDAAVADCDGEMRFTSSEAPTTAHLVDSGDVAVRVVALDSLVEGGEIRPPGVMKIDVECSEVKALRGAERTIEKYRPRILLATHNRELHAECVEFLERFRYRIELLAGLTMAGTELVALP
;
A
#
# COMPACT_ATOMS: atom_id res chain seq x y z
N MET A 1 15.27 3.68 -16.93
CA MET A 1 14.94 5.08 -17.32
C MET A 1 13.90 5.57 -16.35
N ASN A 2 14.17 6.60 -15.56
CA ASN A 2 13.20 7.14 -14.60
C ASN A 2 12.35 8.20 -15.31
N LEU A 3 11.09 7.90 -15.61
CA LEU A 3 10.14 8.80 -16.26
C LEU A 3 9.26 9.57 -15.24
N SER A 4 9.46 9.36 -13.94
CA SER A 4 8.65 10.00 -12.89
C SER A 4 8.84 11.53 -12.84
N GLY A 5 9.98 12.05 -13.32
CA GLY A 5 10.25 13.49 -13.41
C GLY A 5 9.58 14.22 -14.59
N ILE A 6 8.91 13.50 -15.51
CA ILE A 6 8.23 14.12 -16.65
C ILE A 6 6.75 14.27 -16.35
N SER A 7 6.32 15.51 -16.11
CA SER A 7 4.90 15.83 -15.83
C SER A 7 3.97 15.24 -16.89
N ASN A 8 2.86 14.65 -16.43
CA ASN A 8 1.79 14.12 -17.28
C ASN A 8 1.14 15.20 -18.17
N GLU A 9 1.23 16.45 -17.76
CA GLU A 9 0.62 17.60 -18.43
C GLU A 9 1.53 18.23 -19.49
N SER A 10 2.85 17.97 -19.43
CA SER A 10 3.79 18.49 -20.40
C SER A 10 3.58 17.89 -21.80
N LEU A 11 3.82 18.66 -22.86
CA LEU A 11 3.73 18.19 -24.25
C LEU A 11 4.62 16.96 -24.50
N ALA A 12 5.84 16.97 -23.95
CA ALA A 12 6.76 15.84 -24.02
C ALA A 12 6.20 14.60 -23.29
N GLY A 13 5.63 14.78 -22.09
CA GLY A 13 5.00 13.70 -21.33
C GLY A 13 3.78 13.10 -22.04
N ARG A 14 2.97 13.93 -22.69
CA ARG A 14 1.81 13.49 -23.49
C ARG A 14 2.27 12.72 -24.74
N ALA A 15 3.26 13.23 -25.48
CA ALA A 15 3.80 12.57 -26.67
C ALA A 15 4.42 11.20 -26.35
N LEU A 16 5.21 11.10 -25.28
CA LEU A 16 5.82 9.85 -24.83
C LEU A 16 4.79 8.78 -24.40
N ARG A 17 3.62 9.21 -23.92
CA ARG A 17 2.56 8.30 -23.45
C ARG A 17 1.50 7.97 -24.51
N THR A 18 1.47 8.70 -25.64
CA THR A 18 0.51 8.43 -26.74
C THR A 18 0.55 6.98 -27.22
N PRO A 19 1.72 6.33 -27.44
CA PRO A 19 1.76 4.93 -27.84
C PRO A 19 1.13 3.96 -26.84
N PHE A 20 1.16 4.30 -25.55
CA PHE A 20 0.62 3.43 -24.49
C PHE A 20 -0.91 3.39 -24.48
N ARG A 21 -1.57 4.40 -25.07
CA ARG A 21 -3.03 4.42 -25.25
C ARG A 21 -3.54 3.37 -26.24
N LEU A 22 -2.65 2.83 -27.08
CA LEU A 22 -2.97 1.75 -28.02
C LEU A 22 -3.01 0.38 -27.33
N ILE A 23 -2.47 0.26 -26.11
CA ILE A 23 -2.50 -1.00 -25.35
C ILE A 23 -3.87 -1.11 -24.70
N PRO A 24 -4.63 -2.20 -24.96
CA PRO A 24 -5.93 -2.39 -24.31
C PRO A 24 -5.83 -2.36 -22.78
N ALA A 25 -6.77 -1.69 -22.12
CA ALA A 25 -6.75 -1.56 -20.66
C ALA A 25 -6.77 -2.91 -19.94
N ALA A 26 -7.41 -3.93 -20.51
CA ALA A 26 -7.45 -5.29 -19.97
C ALA A 26 -6.18 -6.10 -20.25
N ALA A 27 -5.23 -5.58 -21.03
CA ALA A 27 -4.01 -6.31 -21.37
C ALA A 27 -3.11 -6.49 -20.15
N ALA A 28 -2.62 -7.72 -19.96
CA ALA A 28 -1.62 -8.02 -18.95
C ALA A 28 -0.23 -7.99 -19.60
N VAL A 29 0.56 -6.96 -19.28
CA VAL A 29 1.92 -6.73 -19.81
C VAL A 29 2.99 -7.03 -18.78
N PRO A 30 4.24 -7.32 -19.18
CA PRO A 30 5.33 -7.43 -18.21
C PRO A 30 5.71 -6.04 -17.68
N ILE A 31 6.03 -5.96 -16.39
CA ILE A 31 6.67 -4.78 -15.80
C ILE A 31 8.08 -4.66 -16.39
N LEU A 32 8.43 -3.49 -16.92
CA LEU A 32 9.61 -3.34 -17.77
C LEU A 32 10.92 -3.19 -17.00
N GLN A 33 10.89 -2.58 -15.80
CA GLN A 33 12.08 -2.30 -15.01
C GLN A 33 11.81 -2.36 -13.50
N GLY A 34 12.85 -2.19 -12.69
CA GLY A 34 12.75 -2.20 -11.24
C GLY A 34 12.66 -3.60 -10.63
N PRO A 35 12.41 -3.66 -9.30
CA PRO A 35 12.39 -4.94 -8.59
C PRO A 35 11.29 -5.89 -9.07
N LEU A 36 10.23 -5.40 -9.67
CA LEU A 36 9.13 -6.23 -10.23
C LEU A 36 9.31 -6.58 -11.71
N ARG A 37 10.45 -6.27 -12.34
CA ARG A 37 10.68 -6.58 -13.76
C ARG A 37 10.29 -8.02 -14.12
N GLY A 38 9.49 -8.16 -15.18
CA GLY A 38 8.99 -9.42 -15.71
C GLY A 38 7.70 -9.93 -15.05
N ARG A 39 7.27 -9.36 -13.91
CA ARG A 39 5.94 -9.65 -13.35
C ARG A 39 4.84 -9.08 -14.24
N ARG A 40 3.68 -9.72 -14.27
CA ARG A 40 2.55 -9.33 -15.11
C ARG A 40 1.72 -8.25 -14.41
N TRP A 41 1.30 -7.24 -15.19
CA TRP A 41 0.47 -6.13 -14.71
C TRP A 41 -0.64 -5.80 -15.69
N ILE A 42 -1.86 -5.55 -15.22
CA ILE A 42 -3.00 -5.16 -16.04
C ILE A 42 -2.94 -3.65 -16.26
N VAL A 43 -2.83 -3.22 -17.53
CA VAL A 43 -2.55 -1.82 -17.92
C VAL A 43 -3.58 -0.82 -17.34
N GLY A 44 -4.85 -1.14 -17.41
CA GLY A 44 -5.95 -0.27 -16.97
C GLY A 44 -6.24 -0.30 -15.47
N SER A 45 -5.46 -1.05 -14.67
CA SER A 45 -5.69 -1.12 -13.22
C SER A 45 -5.30 0.17 -12.51
N ALA A 46 -4.18 0.79 -12.89
CA ALA A 46 -3.64 2.01 -12.30
C ALA A 46 -2.79 2.79 -13.31
N THR A 47 -1.94 3.69 -12.83
CA THR A 47 -1.07 4.53 -13.65
C THR A 47 -0.06 3.72 -14.46
N HIS A 48 0.37 4.25 -15.60
CA HIS A 48 1.40 3.61 -16.43
C HIS A 48 2.75 3.44 -15.69
N GLY A 49 3.02 4.25 -14.66
CA GLY A 49 4.20 4.11 -13.81
C GLY A 49 4.36 2.72 -13.21
N CYS A 50 3.25 2.04 -12.89
CA CYS A 50 3.27 0.70 -12.29
C CYS A 50 3.90 -0.33 -13.23
N TRP A 51 3.46 -0.43 -14.49
CA TRP A 51 4.03 -1.40 -15.42
C TRP A 51 5.29 -0.92 -16.13
N LEU A 52 5.54 0.39 -16.17
CA LEU A 52 6.85 0.93 -16.55
C LEU A 52 7.91 0.66 -15.48
N GLY A 53 7.50 0.39 -14.22
CA GLY A 53 8.39 0.12 -13.09
C GLY A 53 9.01 1.36 -12.47
N SER A 54 8.41 2.54 -12.68
CA SER A 54 8.84 3.83 -12.13
C SER A 54 7.86 4.41 -11.11
N TYR A 55 6.83 3.67 -10.73
CA TYR A 55 5.84 4.07 -9.74
C TYR A 55 6.53 4.27 -8.37
N GLU A 56 6.37 5.42 -7.75
CA GLU A 56 6.89 5.74 -6.41
C GLU A 56 8.33 5.23 -6.17
N PHE A 57 9.26 5.65 -7.02
CA PHE A 57 10.60 5.05 -7.09
C PHE A 57 11.37 5.07 -5.76
N GLU A 58 11.32 6.17 -5.00
CA GLU A 58 12.04 6.26 -3.71
C GLU A 58 11.35 5.40 -2.65
N THR A 59 10.02 5.34 -2.64
CA THR A 59 9.23 4.50 -1.74
C THR A 59 9.48 3.01 -2.01
N GLN A 60 9.56 2.59 -3.28
CA GLN A 60 9.99 1.23 -3.64
C GLN A 60 11.37 0.90 -3.08
N ARG A 61 12.33 1.84 -3.17
CA ARG A 61 13.69 1.63 -2.65
C ARG A 61 13.69 1.52 -1.12
N ALA A 62 12.92 2.37 -0.45
CA ALA A 62 12.78 2.31 1.01
C ALA A 62 12.15 0.98 1.44
N PHE A 63 11.04 0.59 0.80
CA PHE A 63 10.38 -0.70 1.06
C PHE A 63 11.32 -1.88 0.83
N GLY A 64 12.10 -1.84 -0.27
CA GLY A 64 13.09 -2.87 -0.57
C GLY A 64 14.22 -3.00 0.46
N ARG A 65 14.56 -1.92 1.20
CA ARG A 65 15.51 -1.96 2.31
C ARG A 65 14.91 -2.48 3.61
N LEU A 66 13.60 -2.31 3.78
CA LEU A 66 12.89 -2.77 4.98
C LEU A 66 12.57 -4.25 4.95
N VAL A 67 12.16 -4.79 3.79
CA VAL A 67 11.71 -6.18 3.68
C VAL A 67 12.89 -7.14 3.54
N ARG A 68 12.89 -8.20 4.33
CA ARG A 68 13.87 -9.29 4.30
C ARG A 68 13.20 -10.58 3.86
N ARG A 69 13.99 -11.51 3.33
CA ARG A 69 13.50 -12.86 3.03
C ARG A 69 12.92 -13.52 4.28
N GLY A 70 11.77 -14.15 4.15
CA GLY A 70 11.05 -14.81 5.25
C GLY A 70 10.17 -13.87 6.10
N ASP A 71 10.22 -12.56 5.88
CA ASP A 71 9.38 -11.60 6.61
C ASP A 71 7.88 -11.86 6.35
N VAL A 72 7.09 -11.46 7.34
CA VAL A 72 5.65 -11.23 7.17
C VAL A 72 5.44 -9.74 6.91
N VAL A 73 4.81 -9.43 5.79
CA VAL A 73 4.50 -8.06 5.36
C VAL A 73 3.00 -7.82 5.48
N TYR A 74 2.63 -6.69 6.07
CA TYR A 74 1.28 -6.14 5.99
C TYR A 74 1.28 -4.99 5.01
N ASP A 75 0.42 -5.07 3.98
CA ASP A 75 0.18 -4.03 2.97
C ASP A 75 -1.21 -3.44 3.22
N LEU A 76 -1.26 -2.36 4.03
CA LEU A 76 -2.49 -1.70 4.44
C LEU A 76 -2.82 -0.58 3.44
N GLY A 77 -3.99 -0.69 2.80
CA GLY A 77 -4.33 0.11 1.63
C GLY A 77 -3.61 -0.41 0.39
N ALA A 78 -3.74 -1.72 0.14
CA ALA A 78 -3.01 -2.40 -0.93
C ALA A 78 -3.40 -1.91 -2.34
N ASN A 79 -4.50 -1.18 -2.47
CA ASN A 79 -5.02 -0.68 -3.74
C ASN A 79 -5.08 -1.83 -4.76
N VAL A 80 -4.53 -1.67 -5.94
CA VAL A 80 -4.50 -2.73 -6.96
C VAL A 80 -3.30 -3.69 -6.82
N GLY A 81 -2.49 -3.59 -5.76
CA GLY A 81 -1.52 -4.62 -5.36
C GLY A 81 -0.07 -4.40 -5.82
N PHE A 82 0.37 -3.18 -6.04
CA PHE A 82 1.78 -2.95 -6.41
C PHE A 82 2.75 -3.36 -5.31
N TYR A 83 2.52 -2.91 -4.06
CA TYR A 83 3.35 -3.27 -2.92
C TYR A 83 3.10 -4.71 -2.44
N THR A 84 1.90 -5.25 -2.66
CA THR A 84 1.63 -6.68 -2.48
C THR A 84 2.57 -7.55 -3.34
N LEU A 85 2.68 -7.25 -4.65
CA LEU A 85 3.58 -7.96 -5.54
C LEU A 85 5.05 -7.79 -5.14
N LEU A 86 5.42 -6.57 -4.75
CA LEU A 86 6.78 -6.26 -4.33
C LEU A 86 7.13 -6.99 -3.03
N GLY A 87 6.25 -6.97 -2.04
CA GLY A 87 6.39 -7.71 -0.78
C GLY A 87 6.54 -9.20 -1.01
N ALA A 88 5.64 -9.79 -1.82
CA ALA A 88 5.69 -11.21 -2.14
C ALA A 88 7.00 -11.65 -2.79
N ARG A 89 7.54 -10.81 -3.69
CA ARG A 89 8.83 -11.08 -4.33
C ARG A 89 9.99 -11.01 -3.34
N LEU A 90 9.99 -10.00 -2.45
CA LEU A 90 11.08 -9.75 -1.52
C LEU A 90 11.11 -10.78 -0.38
N THR A 91 9.96 -11.14 0.16
CA THR A 91 9.84 -12.12 1.25
C THR A 91 10.16 -13.54 0.79
N GLY A 92 9.87 -13.86 -0.49
CA GLY A 92 10.01 -15.21 -1.02
C GLY A 92 9.00 -16.20 -0.42
N ASP A 93 9.14 -17.47 -0.74
CA ASP A 93 8.16 -18.51 -0.41
C ASP A 93 8.06 -18.80 1.10
N ASP A 94 9.09 -18.46 1.87
CA ASP A 94 9.13 -18.64 3.33
C ASP A 94 8.41 -17.51 4.08
N GLY A 95 8.18 -16.37 3.42
CA GLY A 95 7.46 -15.22 3.96
C GLY A 95 5.96 -15.24 3.67
N ALA A 96 5.29 -14.15 4.04
CA ALA A 96 3.89 -13.94 3.72
C ALA A 96 3.58 -12.47 3.50
N VAL A 97 2.54 -12.18 2.72
CA VAL A 97 1.97 -10.84 2.56
C VAL A 97 0.48 -10.90 2.87
N TYR A 98 0.04 -10.08 3.81
CA TYR A 98 -1.37 -9.84 4.09
C TYR A 98 -1.72 -8.47 3.56
N SER A 99 -2.59 -8.44 2.55
CA SER A 99 -2.93 -7.22 1.81
C SER A 99 -4.36 -6.83 2.11
N PHE A 100 -4.54 -5.65 2.70
CA PHE A 100 -5.84 -5.13 3.11
C PHE A 100 -6.28 -4.05 2.13
N GLU A 101 -7.45 -4.25 1.53
CA GLU A 101 -8.07 -3.31 0.60
C GLU A 101 -9.58 -3.41 0.71
N PRO A 102 -10.32 -2.33 0.98
CA PRO A 102 -11.76 -2.38 1.15
C PRO A 102 -12.55 -2.21 -0.14
N LEU A 103 -11.99 -1.56 -1.18
CA LEU A 103 -12.77 -1.17 -2.35
C LEU A 103 -12.92 -2.30 -3.36
N PRO A 104 -14.16 -2.67 -3.76
CA PRO A 104 -14.41 -3.82 -4.66
C PRO A 104 -13.63 -3.76 -5.98
N ARG A 105 -13.53 -2.56 -6.59
CA ARG A 105 -12.78 -2.36 -7.84
C ARG A 105 -11.30 -2.69 -7.66
N ASN A 106 -10.69 -2.19 -6.60
CA ASN A 106 -9.28 -2.40 -6.32
C ASN A 106 -9.00 -3.86 -5.98
N LEU A 107 -9.86 -4.47 -5.15
CA LEU A 107 -9.81 -5.90 -4.81
C LEU A 107 -9.85 -6.80 -6.05
N GLU A 108 -10.68 -6.48 -7.03
CA GLU A 108 -10.76 -7.23 -8.27
C GLU A 108 -9.39 -7.25 -8.98
N PHE A 109 -8.75 -6.09 -9.12
CA PHE A 109 -7.43 -5.99 -9.74
C PHE A 109 -6.33 -6.62 -8.88
N LEU A 110 -6.33 -6.40 -7.57
CA LEU A 110 -5.40 -6.99 -6.62
C LEU A 110 -5.41 -8.52 -6.73
N ARG A 111 -6.60 -9.14 -6.65
CA ARG A 111 -6.77 -10.60 -6.81
C ARG A 111 -6.29 -11.08 -8.17
N LYS A 112 -6.60 -10.35 -9.26
CA LYS A 112 -6.10 -10.66 -10.60
C LYS A 112 -4.59 -10.60 -10.67
N HIS A 113 -3.95 -9.55 -10.10
CA HIS A 113 -2.49 -9.43 -10.08
C HIS A 113 -1.81 -10.55 -9.30
N VAL A 114 -2.36 -10.93 -8.15
CA VAL A 114 -1.89 -12.10 -7.38
C VAL A 114 -1.99 -13.37 -8.22
N ALA A 115 -3.15 -13.61 -8.86
CA ALA A 115 -3.40 -14.82 -9.65
C ALA A 115 -2.53 -14.92 -10.91
N ILE A 116 -2.43 -13.86 -11.72
CA ILE A 116 -1.64 -13.89 -12.98
C ILE A 116 -0.13 -13.99 -12.74
N ASN A 117 0.34 -13.67 -11.52
CA ASN A 117 1.73 -13.83 -11.10
C ASN A 117 1.98 -15.13 -10.31
N GLY A 118 0.96 -15.93 -10.06
CA GLY A 118 1.05 -17.22 -9.37
C GLY A 118 1.56 -17.10 -7.93
N LEU A 119 1.24 -16.00 -7.23
CA LEU A 119 1.72 -15.76 -5.87
C LEU A 119 0.96 -16.61 -4.88
N LYS A 120 1.67 -17.47 -4.14
CA LYS A 120 1.09 -18.39 -3.15
C LYS A 120 1.25 -17.87 -1.70
N ASN A 121 2.12 -16.90 -1.52
CA ASN A 121 2.45 -16.30 -0.22
C ASN A 121 1.69 -15.00 0.07
N CYS A 122 0.60 -14.72 -0.68
CA CYS A 122 -0.26 -13.55 -0.49
C CYS A 122 -1.66 -13.95 -0.06
N LEU A 123 -2.17 -13.31 0.99
CA LEU A 123 -3.56 -13.38 1.42
C LEU A 123 -4.20 -12.00 1.27
N VAL A 124 -5.25 -11.93 0.45
CA VAL A 124 -6.00 -10.69 0.22
C VAL A 124 -7.18 -10.62 1.19
N MET A 125 -7.16 -9.60 2.04
CA MET A 125 -8.16 -9.30 3.05
C MET A 125 -9.10 -8.22 2.51
N ASP A 126 -10.38 -8.56 2.38
CA ASP A 126 -11.46 -7.66 1.96
C ASP A 126 -11.92 -6.84 3.18
N ALA A 127 -11.08 -5.89 3.57
CA ALA A 127 -11.34 -5.06 4.74
C ALA A 127 -10.50 -3.77 4.72
N ALA A 128 -11.04 -2.69 5.30
CA ALA A 128 -10.27 -1.54 5.74
C ALA A 128 -9.63 -1.84 7.12
N VAL A 129 -8.52 -1.20 7.41
CA VAL A 129 -7.88 -1.28 8.72
C VAL A 129 -8.17 -0.02 9.52
N ALA A 130 -8.66 -0.19 10.76
CA ALA A 130 -8.93 0.90 11.69
C ALA A 130 -8.71 0.44 13.14
N ASP A 131 -9.15 1.26 14.10
CA ASP A 131 -9.00 1.04 15.55
C ASP A 131 -10.08 0.14 16.17
N CYS A 132 -11.03 -0.36 15.38
CA CYS A 132 -12.10 -1.25 15.82
C CYS A 132 -12.51 -2.23 14.73
N ASP A 133 -13.15 -3.31 15.13
CA ASP A 133 -13.82 -4.25 14.21
C ASP A 133 -15.26 -3.82 13.96
N GLY A 134 -15.75 -4.02 12.74
CA GLY A 134 -17.13 -3.68 12.38
C GLY A 134 -17.33 -3.42 10.90
N GLU A 135 -18.28 -2.53 10.61
CA GLU A 135 -18.55 -2.00 9.27
C GLU A 135 -18.52 -0.48 9.31
N MET A 136 -17.97 0.10 8.26
CA MET A 136 -17.96 1.54 8.03
C MET A 136 -18.35 1.83 6.59
N ARG A 137 -18.61 3.11 6.28
CA ARG A 137 -19.00 3.51 4.94
C ARG A 137 -17.89 4.28 4.25
N PHE A 138 -17.73 4.04 2.96
CA PHE A 138 -16.88 4.81 2.07
C PHE A 138 -17.72 5.63 1.12
N THR A 139 -17.23 6.82 0.76
CA THR A 139 -17.82 7.61 -0.31
C THR A 139 -17.22 7.19 -1.64
N SER A 140 -18.05 6.67 -2.57
CA SER A 140 -17.62 6.23 -3.90
C SER A 140 -17.47 7.37 -4.90
N SER A 141 -17.91 8.59 -4.55
CA SER A 141 -17.91 9.77 -5.44
C SER A 141 -16.54 10.37 -5.69
N GLU A 142 -15.52 9.98 -4.94
CA GLU A 142 -14.15 10.41 -5.11
C GLU A 142 -13.36 9.39 -5.94
N ALA A 143 -12.24 9.83 -6.54
CA ALA A 143 -11.38 8.92 -7.30
C ALA A 143 -10.98 7.72 -6.44
N PRO A 144 -10.86 6.49 -6.99
CA PRO A 144 -10.56 5.27 -6.23
C PRO A 144 -9.28 5.32 -5.40
N THR A 145 -8.47 6.34 -5.59
CA THR A 145 -7.22 6.61 -4.88
C THR A 145 -7.36 7.57 -3.70
N THR A 146 -8.55 8.18 -3.51
CA THR A 146 -8.80 9.20 -2.47
C THR A 146 -10.02 8.88 -1.61
N ALA A 147 -10.63 7.71 -1.80
CA ALA A 147 -11.78 7.29 -0.99
C ALA A 147 -11.36 6.99 0.45
N HIS A 148 -12.00 7.65 1.41
CA HIS A 148 -11.70 7.51 2.84
C HIS A 148 -12.94 7.12 3.65
N LEU A 149 -12.71 6.65 4.87
CA LEU A 149 -13.77 6.25 5.81
C LEU A 149 -14.62 7.46 6.22
N VAL A 150 -15.93 7.38 6.04
CA VAL A 150 -16.91 8.41 6.42
C VAL A 150 -18.15 7.79 7.07
N ASP A 151 -18.85 8.58 7.86
CA ASP A 151 -20.08 8.12 8.55
C ASP A 151 -21.28 7.93 7.59
N SER A 152 -21.25 8.53 6.39
CA SER A 152 -22.39 8.60 5.45
C SER A 152 -22.02 8.28 3.99
N GLY A 153 -21.13 7.30 3.78
CA GLY A 153 -20.76 6.82 2.42
C GLY A 153 -21.82 5.89 1.81
N ASP A 154 -21.66 5.62 0.53
CA ASP A 154 -22.57 4.75 -0.27
C ASP A 154 -22.08 3.28 -0.37
N VAL A 155 -20.84 2.98 0.00
CA VAL A 155 -20.28 1.63 0.01
C VAL A 155 -20.00 1.19 1.44
N ALA A 156 -20.69 0.16 1.91
CA ALA A 156 -20.38 -0.49 3.18
C ALA A 156 -19.15 -1.40 3.02
N VAL A 157 -18.19 -1.28 3.93
CA VAL A 157 -16.99 -2.10 3.94
C VAL A 157 -16.75 -2.67 5.33
N ARG A 158 -16.22 -3.88 5.38
CA ARG A 158 -15.72 -4.47 6.61
C ARG A 158 -14.51 -3.68 7.10
N VAL A 159 -14.45 -3.46 8.41
CA VAL A 159 -13.32 -2.82 9.10
C VAL A 159 -12.77 -3.78 10.14
N VAL A 160 -11.46 -3.82 10.29
CA VAL A 160 -10.76 -4.71 11.22
C VAL A 160 -9.67 -3.96 11.98
N ALA A 161 -9.52 -4.29 13.26
CA ALA A 161 -8.34 -3.96 14.04
C ALA A 161 -7.29 -5.06 13.83
N LEU A 162 -6.05 -4.68 13.51
CA LEU A 162 -4.99 -5.67 13.31
C LEU A 162 -4.70 -6.47 14.58
N ASP A 163 -4.81 -5.83 15.72
CA ASP A 163 -4.62 -6.51 17.01
C ASP A 163 -5.58 -7.69 17.19
N SER A 164 -6.86 -7.53 16.78
CA SER A 164 -7.85 -8.62 16.84
C SER A 164 -7.43 -9.81 15.98
N LEU A 165 -6.99 -9.55 14.75
CA LEU A 165 -6.58 -10.61 13.80
C LEU A 165 -5.31 -11.33 14.26
N VAL A 166 -4.33 -10.60 14.82
CA VAL A 166 -3.08 -11.18 15.32
C VAL A 166 -3.32 -11.99 16.60
N GLU A 167 -4.09 -11.46 17.55
CA GLU A 167 -4.42 -12.16 18.79
C GLU A 167 -5.32 -13.37 18.57
N GLY A 168 -6.24 -13.27 17.61
CA GLY A 168 -7.09 -14.38 17.14
C GLY A 168 -6.32 -15.46 16.38
N GLY A 169 -5.06 -15.22 16.02
CA GLY A 169 -4.24 -16.16 15.25
C GLY A 169 -4.64 -16.28 13.78
N GLU A 170 -5.48 -15.36 13.26
CA GLU A 170 -5.92 -15.36 11.87
C GLU A 170 -4.79 -14.96 10.91
N ILE A 171 -3.89 -14.09 11.36
CA ILE A 171 -2.72 -13.63 10.62
C ILE A 171 -1.46 -13.74 11.47
N ARG A 172 -0.31 -14.02 10.82
CA ARG A 172 1.00 -14.09 11.49
C ARG A 172 1.48 -12.68 11.85
N PRO A 173 2.15 -12.47 13.01
CA PRO A 173 2.70 -11.16 13.38
C PRO A 173 3.60 -10.55 12.30
N PRO A 174 3.55 -9.21 12.09
CA PRO A 174 4.29 -8.56 11.02
C PRO A 174 5.77 -8.31 11.38
N GLY A 175 6.66 -8.51 10.43
CA GLY A 175 8.03 -7.98 10.45
C GLY A 175 8.15 -6.62 9.77
N VAL A 176 7.22 -6.34 8.83
CA VAL A 176 7.12 -5.06 8.11
C VAL A 176 5.66 -4.69 7.92
N MET A 177 5.35 -3.41 8.09
CA MET A 177 4.04 -2.83 7.74
C MET A 177 4.24 -1.69 6.74
N LYS A 178 3.53 -1.73 5.61
CA LYS A 178 3.29 -0.57 4.77
C LYS A 178 1.90 -0.05 5.07
N ILE A 179 1.78 1.24 5.37
CA ILE A 179 0.52 1.89 5.74
C ILE A 179 0.29 3.06 4.78
N ASP A 180 -0.82 2.99 4.03
CA ASP A 180 -1.21 3.99 3.05
C ASP A 180 -2.74 3.89 2.87
N VAL A 181 -3.46 4.40 3.88
CA VAL A 181 -4.90 4.14 4.07
C VAL A 181 -5.76 5.41 3.97
N GLU A 182 -5.29 6.39 3.20
CA GLU A 182 -6.02 7.60 2.81
C GLU A 182 -6.78 8.24 3.98
N CYS A 183 -6.06 9.06 4.76
CA CYS A 183 -6.57 9.80 5.93
C CYS A 183 -7.06 8.95 7.13
N SER A 184 -6.73 7.66 7.19
CA SER A 184 -7.08 6.77 8.32
C SER A 184 -5.85 6.20 9.03
N GLU A 185 -4.67 6.77 8.82
CA GLU A 185 -3.38 6.25 9.29
C GLU A 185 -3.33 6.13 10.82
N VAL A 186 -3.81 7.13 11.53
CA VAL A 186 -3.85 7.13 13.01
C VAL A 186 -4.76 6.01 13.53
N LYS A 187 -5.92 5.80 12.88
CA LYS A 187 -6.82 4.70 13.24
C LYS A 187 -6.16 3.34 12.99
N ALA A 188 -5.48 3.19 11.84
CA ALA A 188 -4.75 1.97 11.54
C ALA A 188 -3.62 1.68 12.54
N LEU A 189 -2.87 2.71 12.95
CA LEU A 189 -1.84 2.58 13.98
C LEU A 189 -2.43 2.20 15.35
N ARG A 190 -3.54 2.82 15.77
CA ARG A 190 -4.24 2.47 17.02
C ARG A 190 -4.79 1.05 17.01
N GLY A 191 -5.34 0.60 15.86
CA GLY A 191 -5.82 -0.78 15.70
C GLY A 191 -4.70 -1.83 15.66
N ALA A 192 -3.45 -1.40 15.62
CA ALA A 192 -2.25 -2.23 15.65
C ALA A 192 -1.37 -1.96 16.89
N GLU A 193 -1.87 -1.23 17.90
CA GLU A 193 -1.06 -0.73 19.01
C GLU A 193 -0.32 -1.85 19.75
N ARG A 194 -1.04 -2.90 20.16
CA ARG A 194 -0.45 -4.07 20.84
C ARG A 194 0.50 -4.86 19.95
N THR A 195 0.15 -4.97 18.67
CA THR A 195 1.00 -5.60 17.65
C THR A 195 2.30 -4.84 17.47
N ILE A 196 2.24 -3.50 17.38
CA ILE A 196 3.41 -2.62 17.25
C ILE A 196 4.28 -2.70 18.50
N GLU A 197 3.69 -2.62 19.68
CA GLU A 197 4.41 -2.71 20.95
C GLU A 197 5.15 -4.04 21.09
N LYS A 198 4.46 -5.15 20.81
CA LYS A 198 4.97 -6.50 21.07
C LYS A 198 5.98 -6.97 20.00
N TYR A 199 5.69 -6.74 18.73
CA TYR A 199 6.46 -7.34 17.62
C TYR A 199 7.41 -6.36 16.93
N ARG A 200 7.28 -5.08 17.21
CA ARG A 200 8.22 -4.05 16.75
C ARG A 200 8.48 -4.09 15.23
N PRO A 201 7.45 -4.10 14.36
CA PRO A 201 7.66 -4.16 12.92
C PRO A 201 8.36 -2.90 12.40
N ARG A 202 9.13 -3.02 11.34
CA ARG A 202 9.59 -1.87 10.55
C ARG A 202 8.41 -1.31 9.78
N ILE A 203 8.21 0.00 9.80
CA ILE A 203 7.01 0.64 9.22
C ILE A 203 7.42 1.59 8.10
N LEU A 204 6.75 1.48 6.96
CA LEU A 204 6.72 2.46 5.89
C LEU A 204 5.33 3.08 5.88
N LEU A 205 5.24 4.38 6.16
CA LEU A 205 3.98 5.08 6.36
C LEU A 205 3.88 6.27 5.41
N ALA A 206 2.80 6.32 4.63
CA ALA A 206 2.36 7.52 3.94
C ALA A 206 1.38 8.29 4.83
N THR A 207 1.50 9.60 4.89
CA THR A 207 0.59 10.48 5.63
C THR A 207 0.03 11.54 4.67
N HIS A 208 -1.27 11.82 4.75
CA HIS A 208 -1.99 12.59 3.72
C HIS A 208 -2.28 14.05 4.10
N ASN A 209 -1.87 14.49 5.28
CA ASN A 209 -1.82 15.91 5.68
C ASN A 209 -0.89 16.10 6.88
N ARG A 210 -0.67 17.37 7.28
CA ARG A 210 0.27 17.72 8.36
C ARG A 210 -0.22 17.31 9.75
N GLU A 211 -1.50 17.42 10.00
CA GLU A 211 -2.09 17.05 11.29
C GLU A 211 -1.94 15.54 11.51
N LEU A 212 -2.37 14.73 10.55
CA LEU A 212 -2.20 13.27 10.58
C LEU A 212 -0.74 12.86 10.68
N HIS A 213 0.15 13.58 9.99
CA HIS A 213 1.59 13.33 10.11
C HIS A 213 2.06 13.50 11.55
N ALA A 214 1.70 14.64 12.17
CA ALA A 214 2.12 14.91 13.56
C ALA A 214 1.59 13.87 14.54
N GLU A 215 0.30 13.49 14.42
CA GLU A 215 -0.31 12.48 15.28
C GLU A 215 0.34 11.09 15.08
N CYS A 216 0.63 10.69 13.84
CA CYS A 216 1.32 9.43 13.54
C CYS A 216 2.74 9.39 14.12
N VAL A 217 3.49 10.49 14.00
CA VAL A 217 4.84 10.60 14.55
C VAL A 217 4.78 10.51 16.07
N GLU A 218 3.92 11.30 16.73
CA GLU A 218 3.72 11.26 18.18
C GLU A 218 3.37 9.84 18.66
N PHE A 219 2.45 9.15 17.96
CA PHE A 219 2.10 7.77 18.26
C PHE A 219 3.33 6.84 18.21
N LEU A 220 4.11 6.90 17.15
CA LEU A 220 5.27 6.01 16.96
C LEU A 220 6.42 6.34 17.94
N GLU A 221 6.62 7.61 18.28
CA GLU A 221 7.63 8.04 19.29
C GLU A 221 7.30 7.52 20.68
N ARG A 222 6.03 7.39 21.07
CA ARG A 222 5.61 6.74 22.33
C ARG A 222 6.17 5.31 22.45
N PHE A 223 6.28 4.60 21.32
CA PHE A 223 6.88 3.27 21.22
C PHE A 223 8.38 3.30 20.89
N ARG A 224 9.04 4.48 20.98
CA ARG A 224 10.47 4.66 20.75
C ARG A 224 10.94 4.25 19.34
N TYR A 225 10.11 4.50 18.33
CA TYR A 225 10.54 4.37 16.94
C TYR A 225 11.40 5.55 16.52
N ARG A 226 12.44 5.25 15.75
CA ARG A 226 13.23 6.27 15.06
C ARG A 226 12.57 6.60 13.73
N ILE A 227 12.26 7.87 13.51
CA ILE A 227 11.56 8.35 12.31
C ILE A 227 12.56 8.89 11.30
N GLU A 228 12.44 8.46 10.04
CA GLU A 228 13.23 8.96 8.90
C GLU A 228 12.26 9.38 7.79
N LEU A 229 12.28 10.66 7.41
CA LEU A 229 11.45 11.14 6.29
C LEU A 229 12.10 10.72 4.95
N LEU A 230 11.30 10.20 4.02
CA LEU A 230 11.77 9.88 2.66
C LEU A 230 11.81 11.10 1.76
N ALA A 231 10.95 12.09 2.01
CA ALA A 231 10.89 13.38 1.34
C ALA A 231 10.54 14.47 2.35
N GLY A 232 10.65 15.74 1.93
CA GLY A 232 10.23 16.86 2.77
C GLY A 232 8.74 16.83 3.04
N LEU A 233 8.33 17.23 4.26
CA LEU A 233 6.94 17.36 4.63
C LEU A 233 6.27 18.47 3.82
N THR A 234 5.17 18.14 3.15
CA THR A 234 4.35 19.08 2.36
C THR A 234 3.00 19.34 3.05
N MET A 235 2.16 20.19 2.46
CA MET A 235 0.78 20.35 2.93
C MET A 235 -0.08 19.08 2.68
N ALA A 236 0.27 18.31 1.66
CA ALA A 236 -0.37 17.03 1.34
C ALA A 236 0.20 15.85 2.13
N GLY A 237 1.08 16.10 3.10
CA GLY A 237 1.73 15.04 3.89
C GLY A 237 3.09 14.64 3.35
N THR A 238 3.55 13.47 3.75
CA THR A 238 4.84 12.87 3.34
C THR A 238 4.87 11.38 3.60
N GLU A 239 5.93 10.75 3.11
CA GLU A 239 6.27 9.36 3.43
C GLU A 239 7.42 9.30 4.43
N LEU A 240 7.32 8.39 5.37
CA LEU A 240 8.33 8.15 6.40
C LEU A 240 8.62 6.65 6.59
N VAL A 241 9.80 6.38 7.10
CA VAL A 241 10.20 5.08 7.65
C VAL A 241 10.32 5.20 9.16
N ALA A 242 9.66 4.28 9.88
CA ALA A 242 9.82 4.16 11.31
C ALA A 242 10.51 2.83 11.66
N LEU A 243 11.62 2.93 12.36
CA LEU A 243 12.46 1.79 12.77
C LEU A 243 12.38 1.59 14.28
N PRO A 244 12.21 0.33 14.76
CA PRO A 244 12.07 0.00 16.17
C PRO A 244 13.35 0.20 16.97
#